data_b75835214b850dc8907e0daec0be0e09
#
_entry.id   b75835214b850dc8907e0daec0be0e09
#
_cell.length_a   1.000
_cell.length_b   1.000
_cell.length_c   1.000
_cell.angle_alpha   90.00
_cell.angle_beta   90.00
_cell.angle_gamma   90.00
#
_symmetry.space_group_name_H-M   'P 1'
#
loop_
_entity.id
_entity.type
_entity.pdbx_description
1 polymer ?
#
loop_
_entity_poly.entity_id
_entity_poly.type
_entity_poly.pdbx_seq_one_letter_code
_entity_poly.pdbx_strand_id
1 'polypeptide(L)'
;MKSKRAKLILPWAVSIALLAAAGRATAADEGKDPYFEKRREMVRTQIERRGVRDKRVLEVMRKVPRHLFVPGALRRKAYNDHPLPIGEGQTISQPYIVALMTELLNVGPEDRVLEVGTGSGYQAAVLAELAGEVVTVEIFTSLADSARKRLKKEGYGNVTVVQGDGYFGFEKRAPFDGIIVTCAAPHIPPTLIEQLKAGGRMIIPVGAPFMTQNLMLVSKENDGTVTTRSVLPVIFVPLLGH
;
A
#
# COMPACT_ATOMS: atom_id res chain seq x y z
N MET A 1 58.30 29.79 -35.54
CA MET A 1 56.82 29.73 -35.79
C MET A 1 56.24 28.74 -34.80
N LYS A 2 55.58 29.22 -33.72
CA LYS A 2 55.01 28.40 -32.65
C LYS A 2 53.50 28.43 -32.81
N SER A 3 52.92 27.29 -33.20
CA SER A 3 51.46 27.09 -33.31
C SER A 3 50.85 26.94 -31.90
N LYS A 4 49.94 27.83 -31.52
CA LYS A 4 49.13 27.76 -30.31
C LYS A 4 47.88 26.91 -30.61
N ARG A 5 47.76 25.73 -29.99
CA ARG A 5 46.52 24.93 -29.98
C ARG A 5 45.58 25.51 -28.91
N ALA A 6 44.46 26.02 -29.33
CA ALA A 6 43.39 26.43 -28.44
C ALA A 6 42.65 25.17 -27.92
N LYS A 7 42.52 25.07 -26.60
CA LYS A 7 41.71 24.06 -25.93
C LYS A 7 40.25 24.54 -25.91
N LEU A 8 39.40 23.83 -26.58
CA LEU A 8 37.94 24.03 -26.54
C LEU A 8 37.40 23.47 -25.23
N ILE A 9 36.89 24.35 -24.38
CA ILE A 9 36.21 23.96 -23.12
C ILE A 9 34.74 23.81 -23.49
N LEU A 10 34.23 22.56 -23.40
CA LEU A 10 32.81 22.26 -23.52
C LEU A 10 32.10 22.65 -22.22
N PRO A 11 31.00 23.40 -22.23
CA PRO A 11 30.23 23.66 -21.03
C PRO A 11 29.41 22.41 -20.64
N TRP A 12 29.53 22.08 -19.36
CA TRP A 12 28.73 21.04 -18.73
C TRP A 12 27.25 21.45 -18.74
N ALA A 13 26.44 20.71 -19.47
CA ALA A 13 24.98 20.84 -19.43
C ALA A 13 24.50 20.32 -18.06
N VAL A 14 24.07 21.24 -17.22
CA VAL A 14 23.34 20.91 -16.00
C VAL A 14 21.95 20.43 -16.40
N SER A 15 21.74 19.13 -16.39
CA SER A 15 20.39 18.55 -16.51
C SER A 15 19.60 18.85 -15.25
N ILE A 16 18.76 19.87 -15.31
CA ILE A 16 17.73 20.13 -14.32
C ILE A 16 16.66 19.06 -14.49
N ALA A 17 16.69 18.03 -13.63
CA ALA A 17 15.58 17.11 -13.51
C ALA A 17 14.36 17.89 -12.98
N LEU A 18 13.33 18.06 -13.83
CA LEU A 18 12.03 18.52 -13.36
C LEU A 18 11.45 17.45 -12.41
N LEU A 19 11.55 17.71 -11.10
CA LEU A 19 10.69 17.02 -10.13
C LEU A 19 9.25 17.37 -10.48
N ALA A 20 8.50 16.39 -10.93
CA ALA A 20 7.06 16.48 -11.05
C ALA A 20 6.51 16.80 -9.66
N ALA A 21 6.01 18.01 -9.47
CA ALA A 21 5.32 18.43 -8.27
C ALA A 21 4.04 17.61 -8.16
N ALA A 22 4.05 16.54 -7.33
CA ALA A 22 2.85 15.91 -6.85
C ALA A 22 2.02 17.01 -6.17
N GLY A 23 0.82 17.27 -6.71
CA GLY A 23 -0.05 18.35 -6.24
C GLY A 23 -0.32 18.20 -4.75
N ARG A 24 0.33 19.03 -3.95
CA ARG A 24 -0.01 19.21 -2.54
C ARG A 24 -1.43 19.80 -2.51
N ALA A 25 -2.36 19.05 -1.92
CA ALA A 25 -3.63 19.64 -1.49
C ALA A 25 -3.29 20.85 -0.61
N THR A 26 -3.67 22.04 -1.07
CA THR A 26 -3.43 23.28 -0.33
C THR A 26 -4.52 23.44 0.72
N ALA A 27 -4.27 24.21 1.78
CA ALA A 27 -5.25 24.53 2.83
C ALA A 27 -6.58 25.08 2.29
N ALA A 28 -6.60 25.59 1.06
CA ALA A 28 -7.80 26.02 0.34
C ALA A 28 -8.69 24.87 -0.14
N ASP A 29 -8.17 23.64 -0.30
CA ASP A 29 -8.95 22.45 -0.69
C ASP A 29 -9.55 21.74 0.54
N GLU A 30 -8.97 21.93 1.73
CA GLU A 30 -9.45 21.33 2.98
C GLU A 30 -10.87 21.80 3.34
N GLY A 31 -11.24 23.03 3.02
CA GLY A 31 -12.58 23.58 3.26
C GLY A 31 -13.68 23.09 2.31
N LYS A 32 -13.32 22.38 1.23
CA LYS A 32 -14.26 21.87 0.22
C LYS A 32 -14.56 20.38 0.36
N ASP A 33 -13.73 19.62 1.09
CA ASP A 33 -13.96 18.19 1.32
C ASP A 33 -14.95 17.95 2.47
N PRO A 34 -16.20 17.54 2.20
CA PRO A 34 -17.22 17.33 3.23
C PRO A 34 -16.86 16.18 4.21
N TYR A 35 -15.82 15.43 3.92
CA TYR A 35 -15.35 14.32 4.75
C TYR A 35 -14.05 14.62 5.49
N PHE A 36 -13.48 15.80 5.36
CA PHE A 36 -12.20 16.18 5.97
C PHE A 36 -12.19 15.95 7.48
N GLU A 37 -13.16 16.51 8.22
CA GLU A 37 -13.25 16.34 9.66
C GLU A 37 -13.51 14.88 10.08
N LYS A 38 -14.33 14.13 9.32
CA LYS A 38 -14.55 12.70 9.60
C LYS A 38 -13.28 11.88 9.44
N ARG A 39 -12.44 12.21 8.44
CA ARG A 39 -11.17 11.56 8.21
C ARG A 39 -10.18 11.84 9.33
N ARG A 40 -10.07 13.10 9.78
CA ARG A 40 -9.23 13.48 10.94
C ARG A 40 -9.67 12.79 12.22
N GLU A 41 -10.97 12.77 12.48
CA GLU A 41 -11.56 12.11 13.65
C GLU A 41 -11.30 10.59 13.63
N MET A 42 -11.45 9.93 12.47
CA MET A 42 -11.09 8.52 12.28
C MET A 42 -9.64 8.27 12.70
N VAL A 43 -8.69 9.09 12.21
CA VAL A 43 -7.28 8.91 12.56
C VAL A 43 -7.05 9.10 14.06
N ARG A 44 -7.61 10.15 14.64
CA ARG A 44 -7.42 10.48 16.06
C ARG A 44 -7.99 9.41 16.99
N THR A 45 -9.21 8.93 16.71
CA THR A 45 -9.96 8.10 17.66
C THR A 45 -9.83 6.60 17.41
N GLN A 46 -9.71 6.19 16.14
CA GLN A 46 -9.70 4.76 15.76
C GLN A 46 -8.28 4.23 15.53
N ILE A 47 -7.31 5.09 15.19
CA ILE A 47 -5.96 4.69 14.77
C ILE A 47 -4.95 5.08 15.85
N GLU A 48 -4.77 6.37 16.08
CA GLU A 48 -3.76 6.89 17.01
C GLU A 48 -4.01 6.44 18.46
N ARG A 49 -5.28 6.50 18.94
CA ARG A 49 -5.65 6.02 20.29
C ARG A 49 -5.44 4.51 20.48
N ARG A 50 -5.43 3.74 19.42
CA ARG A 50 -5.19 2.28 19.45
C ARG A 50 -3.73 1.90 19.27
N GLY A 51 -2.81 2.87 19.29
CA GLY A 51 -1.37 2.61 19.42
C GLY A 51 -0.55 2.73 18.14
N VAL A 52 -1.12 3.06 16.99
CA VAL A 52 -0.36 3.44 15.79
C VAL A 52 0.35 4.77 16.07
N ARG A 53 1.68 4.82 15.89
CA ARG A 53 2.54 5.95 16.29
C ARG A 53 3.37 6.54 15.14
N ASP A 54 3.57 5.82 14.05
CA ASP A 54 4.32 6.35 12.91
C ASP A 54 3.59 7.58 12.34
N LYS A 55 4.23 8.76 12.49
CA LYS A 55 3.67 10.04 12.03
C LYS A 55 3.41 10.05 10.52
N ARG A 56 4.24 9.37 9.73
CA ARG A 56 4.08 9.26 8.28
C ARG A 56 2.79 8.52 7.95
N VAL A 57 2.55 7.39 8.62
CA VAL A 57 1.32 6.61 8.47
C VAL A 57 0.10 7.43 8.89
N LEU A 58 0.15 8.10 10.05
CA LEU A 58 -0.96 8.93 10.52
C LEU A 58 -1.27 10.09 9.55
N GLU A 59 -0.26 10.72 8.96
CA GLU A 59 -0.43 11.78 7.96
C GLU A 59 -1.05 11.24 6.67
N VAL A 60 -0.58 10.10 6.17
CA VAL A 60 -1.14 9.46 4.98
C VAL A 60 -2.59 9.06 5.19
N MET A 61 -2.93 8.51 6.36
CA MET A 61 -4.32 8.17 6.70
C MET A 61 -5.23 9.41 6.81
N ARG A 62 -4.68 10.60 7.14
CA ARG A 62 -5.39 11.89 7.07
C ARG A 62 -5.51 12.41 5.65
N LYS A 63 -4.57 12.08 4.77
CA LYS A 63 -4.49 12.57 3.39
C LYS A 63 -5.40 11.78 2.45
N VAL A 64 -5.28 10.44 2.43
CA VAL A 64 -5.94 9.57 1.44
C VAL A 64 -7.46 9.55 1.65
N PRO A 65 -8.27 9.97 0.67
CA PRO A 65 -9.72 10.13 0.81
C PRO A 65 -10.46 8.80 0.70
N ARG A 66 -10.53 8.03 1.79
CA ARG A 66 -11.10 6.68 1.84
C ARG A 66 -12.50 6.58 1.22
N HIS A 67 -13.32 7.64 1.32
CA HIS A 67 -14.67 7.68 0.75
C HIS A 67 -14.70 7.57 -0.80
N LEU A 68 -13.58 7.80 -1.48
CA LEU A 68 -13.46 7.59 -2.93
C LEU A 68 -13.18 6.12 -3.30
N PHE A 69 -12.84 5.29 -2.31
CA PHE A 69 -12.51 3.87 -2.48
C PHE A 69 -13.66 2.92 -2.07
N VAL A 70 -14.84 3.44 -1.81
CA VAL A 70 -16.04 2.67 -1.50
C VAL A 70 -17.16 2.98 -2.50
N PRO A 71 -18.15 2.09 -2.69
CA PRO A 71 -19.34 2.36 -3.48
C PRO A 71 -20.06 3.65 -3.02
N GLY A 72 -20.64 4.39 -3.95
CA GLY A 72 -21.27 5.69 -3.68
C GLY A 72 -22.27 5.68 -2.52
N ALA A 73 -23.08 4.63 -2.43
CA ALA A 73 -24.06 4.43 -1.33
C ALA A 73 -23.42 4.30 0.06
N LEU A 74 -22.13 3.91 0.12
CA LEU A 74 -21.40 3.66 1.37
C LEU A 74 -20.46 4.82 1.78
N ARG A 75 -20.34 5.89 0.99
CA ARG A 75 -19.41 6.99 1.25
C ARG A 75 -19.60 7.63 2.63
N ARG A 76 -20.84 7.75 3.10
CA ARG A 76 -21.14 8.29 4.44
C ARG A 76 -20.61 7.42 5.57
N LYS A 77 -20.39 6.10 5.34
CA LYS A 77 -19.86 5.11 6.28
C LYS A 77 -18.35 4.88 6.13
N ALA A 78 -17.70 5.50 5.13
CA ALA A 78 -16.30 5.22 4.78
C ALA A 78 -15.31 5.41 5.94
N TYR A 79 -15.63 6.25 6.90
CA TYR A 79 -14.79 6.58 8.05
C TYR A 79 -15.20 5.91 9.36
N ASN A 80 -16.14 4.94 9.29
CA ASN A 80 -16.52 4.13 10.44
C ASN A 80 -15.47 3.04 10.71
N ASP A 81 -15.37 2.59 11.97
CA ASP A 81 -14.35 1.63 12.43
C ASP A 81 -14.70 0.17 12.09
N HIS A 82 -14.99 -0.10 10.83
CA HIS A 82 -15.28 -1.46 10.34
C HIS A 82 -14.99 -1.60 8.83
N PRO A 83 -14.82 -2.84 8.30
CA PRO A 83 -14.73 -3.09 6.87
C PRO A 83 -16.06 -2.75 6.17
N LEU A 84 -15.99 -2.48 4.84
CA LEU A 84 -17.16 -2.20 4.00
C LEU A 84 -17.11 -3.03 2.72
N PRO A 85 -18.27 -3.51 2.20
CA PRO A 85 -18.31 -4.26 0.96
C PRO A 85 -17.93 -3.39 -0.25
N ILE A 86 -17.19 -4.01 -1.19
CA ILE A 86 -16.72 -3.35 -2.43
C ILE A 86 -17.11 -4.09 -3.72
N GLY A 87 -17.87 -5.16 -3.62
CA GLY A 87 -18.22 -6.07 -4.71
C GLY A 87 -17.47 -7.39 -4.65
N GLU A 88 -17.84 -8.35 -5.49
CA GLU A 88 -17.21 -9.68 -5.61
C GLU A 88 -17.09 -10.44 -4.26
N GLY A 89 -17.96 -10.16 -3.29
CA GLY A 89 -17.85 -10.70 -1.93
C GLY A 89 -16.65 -10.14 -1.14
N GLN A 90 -15.94 -9.13 -1.66
CA GLN A 90 -14.75 -8.53 -1.05
C GLN A 90 -15.08 -7.27 -0.25
N THR A 91 -14.12 -6.88 0.61
CA THR A 91 -14.27 -5.70 1.46
C THR A 91 -13.03 -4.80 1.41
N ILE A 92 -13.23 -3.49 1.60
CA ILE A 92 -12.16 -2.59 2.03
C ILE A 92 -11.95 -2.80 3.54
N SER A 93 -10.71 -3.05 3.96
CA SER A 93 -10.35 -3.35 5.35
C SER A 93 -10.70 -2.20 6.31
N GLN A 94 -10.92 -2.52 7.60
CA GLN A 94 -11.09 -1.54 8.67
C GLN A 94 -9.94 -0.52 8.69
N PRO A 95 -10.19 0.78 8.90
CA PRO A 95 -9.15 1.82 8.88
C PRO A 95 -7.97 1.54 9.81
N TYR A 96 -8.25 1.08 11.03
CA TYR A 96 -7.21 0.70 11.99
C TYR A 96 -6.29 -0.39 11.47
N ILE A 97 -6.84 -1.43 10.85
CA ILE A 97 -6.06 -2.55 10.31
C ILE A 97 -5.17 -2.08 9.14
N VAL A 98 -5.69 -1.24 8.25
CA VAL A 98 -4.88 -0.62 7.18
C VAL A 98 -3.68 0.12 7.77
N ALA A 99 -3.90 0.98 8.75
CA ALA A 99 -2.84 1.77 9.38
C ALA A 99 -1.83 0.89 10.13
N LEU A 100 -2.29 -0.08 10.92
CA LEU A 100 -1.43 -0.99 11.68
C LEU A 100 -0.55 -1.84 10.76
N MET A 101 -1.13 -2.43 9.72
CA MET A 101 -0.37 -3.24 8.76
C MET A 101 0.67 -2.39 8.02
N THR A 102 0.33 -1.16 7.68
CA THR A 102 1.26 -0.21 7.03
C THR A 102 2.40 0.20 7.97
N GLU A 103 2.11 0.49 9.24
CA GLU A 103 3.14 0.79 10.25
C GLU A 103 4.10 -0.37 10.46
N LEU A 104 3.58 -1.59 10.59
CA LEU A 104 4.38 -2.81 10.81
C LEU A 104 5.26 -3.15 9.60
N LEU A 105 4.80 -2.84 8.39
CA LEU A 105 5.56 -3.02 7.17
C LEU A 105 6.80 -2.13 7.15
N ASN A 106 6.72 -0.91 7.70
CA ASN A 106 7.80 0.05 7.93
C ASN A 106 8.61 0.37 6.67
N VAL A 107 7.93 0.71 5.59
CA VAL A 107 8.54 1.07 4.30
C VAL A 107 8.88 2.56 4.19
N GLY A 108 9.80 2.87 3.30
CA GLY A 108 10.28 4.22 3.01
C GLY A 108 10.16 4.61 1.53
N PRO A 109 10.53 5.86 1.18
CA PRO A 109 10.26 6.44 -0.14
C PRO A 109 11.03 5.80 -1.31
N GLU A 110 12.07 5.02 -1.02
CA GLU A 110 12.86 4.30 -2.04
C GLU A 110 12.43 2.83 -2.18
N ASP A 111 11.52 2.37 -1.31
CA ASP A 111 11.15 0.96 -1.24
C ASP A 111 10.15 0.58 -2.32
N ARG A 112 10.27 -0.68 -2.74
CA ARG A 112 9.31 -1.36 -3.61
C ARG A 112 8.44 -2.29 -2.78
N VAL A 113 7.12 -2.13 -2.90
CA VAL A 113 6.13 -2.90 -2.12
C VAL A 113 5.26 -3.75 -3.04
N LEU A 114 5.04 -4.99 -2.62
CA LEU A 114 4.00 -5.85 -3.20
C LEU A 114 2.78 -5.84 -2.28
N GLU A 115 1.61 -5.57 -2.84
CA GLU A 115 0.31 -5.81 -2.22
C GLU A 115 -0.37 -7.01 -2.89
N VAL A 116 -0.88 -7.94 -2.09
CA VAL A 116 -1.73 -9.05 -2.54
C VAL A 116 -3.15 -8.80 -2.07
N GLY A 117 -4.08 -8.63 -3.03
CA GLY A 117 -5.46 -8.24 -2.79
C GLY A 117 -5.70 -6.74 -2.96
N THR A 118 -5.68 -6.24 -4.21
CA THR A 118 -5.90 -4.82 -4.53
C THR A 118 -7.26 -4.32 -4.03
N GLY A 119 -8.31 -5.11 -4.21
CA GLY A 119 -9.67 -4.77 -3.84
C GLY A 119 -10.11 -3.42 -4.38
N SER A 120 -10.37 -2.48 -3.48
CA SER A 120 -10.74 -1.10 -3.85
C SER A 120 -9.56 -0.25 -4.34
N GLY A 121 -8.31 -0.64 -4.07
CA GLY A 121 -7.10 0.15 -4.27
C GLY A 121 -6.75 1.09 -3.11
N TYR A 122 -7.48 1.03 -1.97
CA TYR A 122 -7.24 1.96 -0.86
C TYR A 122 -5.91 1.70 -0.17
N GLN A 123 -5.57 0.43 0.14
CA GLN A 123 -4.29 0.09 0.74
C GLN A 123 -3.13 0.42 -0.22
N ALA A 124 -3.29 0.16 -1.53
CA ALA A 124 -2.32 0.58 -2.55
C ALA A 124 -2.10 2.10 -2.55
N ALA A 125 -3.17 2.91 -2.44
CA ALA A 125 -3.07 4.35 -2.34
C ALA A 125 -2.34 4.83 -1.07
N VAL A 126 -2.59 4.18 0.07
CA VAL A 126 -1.88 4.46 1.34
C VAL A 126 -0.38 4.12 1.20
N LEU A 127 -0.04 2.99 0.61
CA LEU A 127 1.35 2.59 0.37
C LEU A 127 2.05 3.53 -0.62
N ALA A 128 1.36 3.99 -1.66
CA ALA A 128 1.91 4.87 -2.68
C ALA A 128 2.37 6.24 -2.15
N GLU A 129 1.83 6.68 -1.02
CA GLU A 129 2.24 7.90 -0.32
C GLU A 129 3.52 7.70 0.53
N LEU A 130 3.95 6.46 0.75
CA LEU A 130 5.06 6.09 1.64
C LEU A 130 6.22 5.45 0.88
N ALA A 131 5.92 4.70 -0.19
CA ALA A 131 6.88 3.90 -0.94
C ALA A 131 7.15 4.49 -2.33
N GLY A 132 8.28 4.16 -2.91
CA GLY A 132 8.68 4.60 -4.25
C GLY A 132 7.91 3.90 -5.36
N GLU A 133 7.63 2.61 -5.19
CA GLU A 133 6.89 1.78 -6.15
C GLU A 133 5.95 0.82 -5.42
N VAL A 134 4.71 0.72 -5.89
CA VAL A 134 3.74 -0.25 -5.41
C VAL A 134 3.27 -1.12 -6.56
N VAL A 135 3.45 -2.43 -6.44
CA VAL A 135 2.82 -3.43 -7.29
C VAL A 135 1.68 -4.07 -6.50
N THR A 136 0.49 -4.11 -7.07
CA THR A 136 -0.68 -4.71 -6.40
C THR A 136 -1.35 -5.73 -7.30
N VAL A 137 -1.62 -6.93 -6.76
CA VAL A 137 -2.17 -8.07 -7.51
C VAL A 137 -3.60 -8.34 -7.07
N GLU A 138 -4.50 -8.49 -8.05
CA GLU A 138 -5.93 -8.74 -7.84
C GLU A 138 -6.41 -9.89 -8.72
N ILE A 139 -7.12 -10.84 -8.11
CA ILE A 139 -7.63 -12.00 -8.84
C ILE A 139 -8.90 -11.68 -9.65
N PHE A 140 -9.76 -10.78 -9.16
CA PHE A 140 -10.98 -10.36 -9.84
C PHE A 140 -10.70 -9.26 -10.87
N THR A 141 -10.91 -9.56 -12.15
CA THR A 141 -10.70 -8.59 -13.25
C THR A 141 -11.50 -7.30 -13.04
N SER A 142 -12.75 -7.41 -12.58
CA SER A 142 -13.65 -6.27 -12.30
C SER A 142 -13.08 -5.31 -11.26
N LEU A 143 -12.52 -5.85 -10.15
CA LEU A 143 -11.89 -5.07 -9.10
C LEU A 143 -10.55 -4.48 -9.58
N ALA A 144 -9.70 -5.26 -10.25
CA ALA A 144 -8.44 -4.79 -10.81
C ALA A 144 -8.63 -3.60 -11.75
N ASP A 145 -9.59 -3.69 -12.68
CA ASP A 145 -9.89 -2.61 -13.61
C ASP A 145 -10.47 -1.37 -12.94
N SER A 146 -11.37 -1.58 -11.96
CA SER A 146 -11.93 -0.49 -11.17
C SER A 146 -10.87 0.23 -10.34
N ALA A 147 -10.00 -0.53 -9.66
CA ALA A 147 -8.90 0.02 -8.88
C ALA A 147 -7.89 0.77 -9.75
N ARG A 148 -7.50 0.21 -10.91
CA ARG A 148 -6.58 0.86 -11.87
C ARG A 148 -7.11 2.21 -12.35
N LYS A 149 -8.40 2.27 -12.72
CA LYS A 149 -9.05 3.53 -13.14
C LYS A 149 -9.09 4.54 -12.00
N ARG A 150 -9.41 4.10 -10.79
CA ARG A 150 -9.49 4.97 -9.61
C ARG A 150 -8.13 5.51 -9.21
N LEU A 151 -7.12 4.65 -9.06
CA LEU A 151 -5.76 5.05 -8.69
C LEU A 151 -5.17 6.04 -9.70
N LYS A 152 -5.37 5.80 -11.00
CA LYS A 152 -4.96 6.74 -12.05
C LYS A 152 -5.67 8.09 -11.92
N LYS A 153 -6.99 8.10 -11.67
CA LYS A 153 -7.79 9.32 -11.50
C LYS A 153 -7.34 10.12 -10.29
N GLU A 154 -7.00 9.45 -9.20
CA GLU A 154 -6.54 10.08 -7.95
C GLU A 154 -5.03 10.43 -7.97
N GLY A 155 -4.34 10.21 -9.10
CA GLY A 155 -2.95 10.66 -9.31
C GLY A 155 -1.85 9.72 -8.79
N TYR A 156 -2.16 8.48 -8.43
CA TYR A 156 -1.18 7.50 -7.95
C TYR A 156 -0.41 6.85 -9.11
N GLY A 157 0.57 7.60 -9.67
CA GLY A 157 1.36 7.18 -10.82
C GLY A 157 2.41 6.10 -10.52
N ASN A 158 2.76 5.89 -9.25
CA ASN A 158 3.72 4.90 -8.78
C ASN A 158 3.07 3.54 -8.40
N VAL A 159 1.78 3.35 -8.72
CA VAL A 159 1.05 2.09 -8.49
C VAL A 159 0.83 1.34 -9.79
N THR A 160 1.27 0.08 -9.83
CA THR A 160 1.01 -0.86 -10.93
C THR A 160 -0.01 -1.91 -10.46
N VAL A 161 -1.22 -1.90 -11.06
CA VAL A 161 -2.25 -2.92 -10.78
C VAL A 161 -2.13 -4.06 -11.77
N VAL A 162 -1.92 -5.28 -11.26
CA VAL A 162 -1.80 -6.53 -12.02
C VAL A 162 -3.01 -7.41 -11.75
N GLN A 163 -3.66 -7.92 -12.80
CA GLN A 163 -4.67 -8.95 -12.66
C GLN A 163 -3.96 -10.31 -12.63
N GLY A 164 -4.22 -11.12 -11.60
CA GLY A 164 -3.59 -12.42 -11.43
C GLY A 164 -3.83 -13.05 -10.06
N ASP A 165 -3.27 -14.25 -9.88
CA ASP A 165 -3.29 -14.95 -8.59
C ASP A 165 -2.16 -14.45 -7.70
N GLY A 166 -2.53 -13.80 -6.60
CA GLY A 166 -1.59 -13.21 -5.64
C GLY A 166 -0.80 -14.21 -4.81
N TYR A 167 -1.19 -15.50 -4.78
CA TYR A 167 -0.41 -16.56 -4.14
C TYR A 167 1.00 -16.67 -4.71
N PHE A 168 1.13 -16.44 -6.01
CA PHE A 168 2.41 -16.48 -6.73
C PHE A 168 3.19 -15.16 -6.67
N GLY A 169 2.62 -14.12 -6.03
CA GLY A 169 3.25 -12.80 -5.98
C GLY A 169 3.38 -12.14 -7.35
N PHE A 170 4.52 -11.46 -7.59
CA PHE A 170 4.83 -10.86 -8.89
C PHE A 170 6.35 -10.87 -9.15
N GLU A 171 6.86 -12.02 -9.59
CA GLU A 171 8.29 -12.29 -9.79
C GLU A 171 9.00 -11.24 -10.67
N LYS A 172 8.31 -10.73 -11.70
CA LYS A 172 8.88 -9.76 -12.65
C LYS A 172 9.40 -8.47 -12.02
N ARG A 173 9.00 -8.18 -10.79
CA ARG A 173 9.40 -6.97 -10.04
C ARG A 173 10.06 -7.29 -8.70
N ALA A 174 10.22 -8.58 -8.37
CA ALA A 174 10.96 -9.00 -7.18
C ALA A 174 12.46 -8.60 -7.28
N PRO A 175 13.16 -8.45 -6.14
CA PRO A 175 12.65 -8.58 -4.77
C PRO A 175 11.92 -7.33 -4.29
N PHE A 176 11.05 -7.51 -3.29
CA PHE A 176 10.28 -6.44 -2.65
C PHE A 176 10.83 -6.14 -1.25
N ASP A 177 10.95 -4.86 -0.90
CA ASP A 177 11.34 -4.39 0.43
C ASP A 177 10.23 -4.65 1.46
N GLY A 178 8.97 -4.59 1.02
CA GLY A 178 7.80 -4.93 1.83
C GLY A 178 6.77 -5.72 1.05
N ILE A 179 6.08 -6.66 1.73
CA ILE A 179 4.94 -7.40 1.17
C ILE A 179 3.75 -7.28 2.13
N ILE A 180 2.60 -6.84 1.64
CA ILE A 180 1.37 -6.78 2.41
C ILE A 180 0.29 -7.66 1.77
N VAL A 181 -0.28 -8.57 2.55
CA VAL A 181 -1.34 -9.46 2.08
C VAL A 181 -2.64 -9.06 2.78
N THR A 182 -3.63 -8.62 2.00
CA THR A 182 -4.91 -8.09 2.49
C THR A 182 -6.05 -9.09 2.44
N CYS A 183 -5.72 -10.37 2.34
CA CYS A 183 -6.60 -11.53 2.40
C CYS A 183 -5.95 -12.65 3.23
N ALA A 184 -6.73 -13.57 3.77
CA ALA A 184 -6.24 -14.62 4.65
C ALA A 184 -5.77 -15.85 3.88
N ALA A 185 -4.55 -16.31 4.15
CA ALA A 185 -4.00 -17.54 3.62
C ALA A 185 -3.98 -18.66 4.69
N PRO A 186 -4.15 -19.93 4.34
CA PRO A 186 -4.06 -21.04 5.31
C PRO A 186 -2.63 -21.20 5.86
N HIS A 187 -1.64 -20.79 5.12
CA HIS A 187 -0.21 -20.77 5.48
C HIS A 187 0.46 -19.58 4.74
N ILE A 188 1.68 -19.25 5.13
CA ILE A 188 2.48 -18.24 4.45
C ILE A 188 2.95 -18.81 3.10
N PRO A 189 2.60 -18.23 1.93
CA PRO A 189 3.04 -18.72 0.63
C PRO A 189 4.56 -18.66 0.50
N PRO A 190 5.24 -19.79 0.19
CA PRO A 190 6.70 -19.81 0.01
C PRO A 190 7.19 -18.82 -1.05
N THR A 191 6.43 -18.67 -2.14
CA THR A 191 6.73 -17.74 -3.23
C THR A 191 6.83 -16.28 -2.78
N LEU A 192 6.04 -15.87 -1.77
CA LEU A 192 6.11 -14.52 -1.21
C LEU A 192 7.37 -14.34 -0.33
N ILE A 193 7.79 -15.40 0.39
CA ILE A 193 9.05 -15.39 1.15
C ILE A 193 10.26 -15.28 0.20
N GLU A 194 10.24 -16.01 -0.91
CA GLU A 194 11.29 -15.96 -1.92
C GLU A 194 11.41 -14.56 -2.53
N GLN A 195 10.27 -13.91 -2.83
CA GLN A 195 10.21 -12.56 -3.39
C GLN A 195 10.46 -11.44 -2.37
N LEU A 196 10.50 -11.76 -1.06
CA LEU A 196 10.84 -10.79 -0.02
C LEU A 196 12.35 -10.58 0.02
N LYS A 197 12.79 -9.34 -0.02
CA LYS A 197 14.20 -8.94 0.07
C LYS A 197 14.78 -9.29 1.45
N ALA A 198 16.07 -9.59 1.51
CA ALA A 198 16.80 -9.62 2.78
C ALA A 198 16.69 -8.26 3.48
N GLY A 199 16.38 -8.23 4.78
CA GLY A 199 16.04 -7.03 5.54
C GLY A 199 14.57 -6.61 5.40
N GLY A 200 13.79 -7.24 4.49
CA GLY A 200 12.40 -6.90 4.22
C GLY A 200 11.40 -7.48 5.23
N ARG A 201 10.18 -6.96 5.18
CA ARG A 201 9.07 -7.40 6.04
C ARG A 201 7.84 -7.76 5.23
N MET A 202 7.12 -8.78 5.71
CA MET A 202 5.80 -9.11 5.18
C MET A 202 4.78 -9.11 6.32
N ILE A 203 3.59 -8.59 6.04
CA ILE A 203 2.45 -8.66 6.96
C ILE A 203 1.31 -9.43 6.27
N ILE A 204 0.82 -10.49 6.91
CA ILE A 204 -0.13 -11.43 6.32
C ILE A 204 -1.06 -12.02 7.36
N PRO A 205 -2.40 -12.08 7.13
CA PRO A 205 -3.32 -12.87 7.92
C PRO A 205 -3.18 -14.37 7.61
N VAL A 206 -2.92 -15.18 8.63
CA VAL A 206 -2.74 -16.64 8.48
C VAL A 206 -3.76 -17.39 9.34
N GLY A 207 -4.48 -18.32 8.72
CA GLY A 207 -5.46 -19.16 9.35
C GLY A 207 -6.53 -19.68 8.40
N ALA A 208 -7.45 -20.50 8.93
CA ALA A 208 -8.52 -21.09 8.13
C ALA A 208 -9.48 -20.03 7.56
N PRO A 209 -9.97 -20.21 6.33
CA PRO A 209 -11.00 -19.34 5.74
C PRO A 209 -12.22 -19.22 6.64
N PHE A 210 -12.78 -18.01 6.71
CA PHE A 210 -13.98 -17.68 7.49
C PHE A 210 -13.91 -17.91 9.01
N MET A 211 -12.70 -18.19 9.53
CA MET A 211 -12.41 -18.28 10.95
C MET A 211 -11.56 -17.08 11.40
N THR A 212 -11.29 -16.98 12.70
CA THR A 212 -10.31 -16.02 13.20
C THR A 212 -8.92 -16.42 12.74
N GLN A 213 -8.23 -15.52 12.05
CA GLN A 213 -6.83 -15.68 11.65
C GLN A 213 -5.92 -14.91 12.60
N ASN A 214 -4.62 -15.21 12.55
CA ASN A 214 -3.59 -14.41 13.19
C ASN A 214 -2.92 -13.49 12.17
N LEU A 215 -2.89 -12.20 12.44
CA LEU A 215 -2.07 -11.27 11.66
C LEU A 215 -0.60 -11.55 12.01
N MET A 216 0.17 -12.02 11.03
CA MET A 216 1.57 -12.39 11.20
C MET A 216 2.48 -11.31 10.62
N LEU A 217 3.47 -10.89 11.39
CA LEU A 217 4.63 -10.16 10.89
C LEU A 217 5.73 -11.16 10.60
N VAL A 218 6.20 -11.19 9.36
CA VAL A 218 7.33 -11.99 8.87
C VAL A 218 8.48 -11.04 8.60
N SER A 219 9.66 -11.32 9.13
CA SER A 219 10.89 -10.59 8.83
C SER A 219 11.90 -11.54 8.19
N LYS A 220 12.51 -11.11 7.10
CA LYS A 220 13.62 -11.82 6.46
C LYS A 220 14.91 -11.09 6.80
N GLU A 221 15.72 -11.70 7.65
CA GLU A 221 16.98 -11.11 8.08
C GLU A 221 17.99 -11.00 6.92
N ASN A 222 19.08 -10.24 7.13
CA ASN A 222 20.09 -10.03 6.08
C ASN A 222 20.84 -11.32 5.69
N ASP A 223 20.89 -12.31 6.57
CA ASP A 223 21.45 -13.64 6.33
C ASP A 223 20.45 -14.62 5.65
N GLY A 224 19.23 -14.15 5.36
CA GLY A 224 18.15 -14.93 4.77
C GLY A 224 17.28 -15.68 5.77
N THR A 225 17.62 -15.65 7.08
CA THR A 225 16.78 -16.26 8.13
C THR A 225 15.40 -15.60 8.16
N VAL A 226 14.35 -16.42 8.24
CA VAL A 226 12.96 -15.93 8.31
C VAL A 226 12.43 -16.11 9.72
N THR A 227 11.99 -15.02 10.32
CA THR A 227 11.33 -15.00 11.63
C THR A 227 9.87 -14.60 11.51
N THR A 228 9.02 -15.11 12.39
CA THR A 228 7.58 -14.80 12.38
C THR A 228 7.10 -14.42 13.77
N ARG A 229 6.19 -13.45 13.85
CA ARG A 229 5.56 -13.00 15.09
C ARG A 229 4.06 -12.77 14.89
N SER A 230 3.25 -13.37 15.75
CA SER A 230 1.81 -13.06 15.80
C SER A 230 1.60 -11.66 16.39
N VAL A 231 0.76 -10.86 15.74
CA VAL A 231 0.46 -9.47 16.13
C VAL A 231 -0.86 -9.39 16.89
N LEU A 232 -1.96 -9.79 16.22
CA LEU A 232 -3.30 -9.82 16.82
C LEU A 232 -4.24 -10.71 16.00
N PRO A 233 -5.37 -11.18 16.60
CA PRO A 233 -6.41 -11.88 15.87
C PRO A 233 -7.17 -10.93 14.93
N VAL A 234 -7.49 -11.44 13.71
CA VAL A 234 -8.19 -10.70 12.64
C VAL A 234 -9.19 -11.59 11.92
N ILE A 235 -10.07 -10.99 11.13
CA ILE A 235 -10.94 -11.69 10.19
C ILE A 235 -10.82 -11.03 8.84
N PHE A 236 -10.27 -11.76 7.87
CA PHE A 236 -10.14 -11.34 6.47
C PHE A 236 -10.91 -12.29 5.54
N VAL A 237 -11.25 -11.81 4.36
CA VAL A 237 -11.68 -12.63 3.24
C VAL A 237 -10.54 -13.58 2.82
N PRO A 238 -10.85 -14.78 2.30
CA PRO A 238 -9.81 -15.74 1.94
C PRO A 238 -8.98 -15.27 0.74
N LEU A 239 -7.71 -15.66 0.71
CA LEU A 239 -6.88 -15.66 -0.49
C LEU A 239 -7.43 -16.72 -1.43
N LEU A 240 -7.79 -16.31 -2.64
CA LEU A 240 -8.39 -17.16 -3.67
C LEU A 240 -7.35 -17.49 -4.75
N GLY A 241 -7.63 -18.56 -5.51
CA GLY A 241 -6.75 -19.05 -6.58
C GLY A 241 -5.90 -20.25 -6.12
N HIS A 242 -4.74 -20.51 -6.79
CA HIS A 242 -3.72 -21.57 -6.59
C HIS A 242 -4.18 -23.01 -6.65
#